data_95bdfaad741fd783232c931dc3bdd3d7
#
_entry.id   95bdfaad741fd783232c931dc3bdd3d7
#
_cell.length_a   1.000
_cell.length_b   1.000
_cell.length_c   1.000
_cell.angle_alpha   90.00
_cell.angle_beta   90.00
_cell.angle_gamma   90.00
#
_symmetry.space_group_name_H-M   'P 1'
#
loop_
_entity.id
_entity.type
_entity.pdbx_description
1 polymer ?
#
loop_
_entity_poly.entity_id
_entity_poly.type
_entity_poly.pdbx_seq_one_letter_code
_entity_poly.pdbx_strand_id
1 'polypeptide(L)'
;MSIKEAAKTLSLSYTFHNCEQVLSDAKDTDMSVEEFLEDLLKKEVKQRQQTGIQRRLKEARFPYRRYYADFRMEYLKKEVAAHVKQLESLDFIENKENLILIGNPGTGKTHLAIALGI
;
A
#
# COMPACT_ATOMS: atom_id res chain seq x y z
N MET A 1 18.46 25.44 -15.02
CA MET A 1 17.42 24.68 -14.30
C MET A 1 18.04 24.05 -13.06
N SER A 2 17.46 24.29 -11.89
CA SER A 2 17.92 23.69 -10.65
C SER A 2 17.47 22.23 -10.54
N ILE A 3 18.09 21.49 -9.62
CA ILE A 3 17.68 20.11 -9.33
C ILE A 3 16.20 20.07 -8.91
N LYS A 4 15.79 21.02 -8.08
CA LYS A 4 14.43 21.12 -7.59
C LYS A 4 13.42 21.40 -8.71
N GLU A 5 13.75 22.29 -9.63
CA GLU A 5 12.92 22.60 -10.79
C GLU A 5 12.80 21.41 -11.74
N ALA A 6 13.90 20.72 -12.00
CA ALA A 6 13.91 19.52 -12.83
C ALA A 6 13.09 18.40 -12.19
N ALA A 7 13.21 18.20 -10.89
CA ALA A 7 12.41 17.21 -10.17
C ALA A 7 10.92 17.51 -10.25
N LYS A 8 10.54 18.78 -10.13
CA LYS A 8 9.14 19.19 -10.27
C LYS A 8 8.61 18.89 -11.67
N THR A 9 9.39 19.23 -12.70
CA THR A 9 9.01 18.98 -14.10
C THR A 9 8.84 17.50 -14.40
N LEU A 10 9.69 16.63 -13.82
CA LEU A 10 9.62 15.19 -14.00
C LEU A 10 8.71 14.49 -13.03
N SER A 11 8.03 15.24 -12.16
CA SER A 11 7.18 14.70 -11.10
C SER A 11 7.91 13.75 -10.14
N LEU A 12 9.16 14.07 -9.84
CA LEU A 12 9.97 13.35 -8.85
C LEU A 12 9.71 13.94 -7.47
N SER A 13 8.60 13.53 -6.87
CA SER A 13 8.07 14.11 -5.63
C SER A 13 9.04 14.00 -4.45
N TYR A 14 9.67 12.85 -4.27
CA TYR A 14 10.62 12.64 -3.19
C TYR A 14 11.83 13.59 -3.33
N THR A 15 12.42 13.65 -4.51
CA THR A 15 13.57 14.53 -4.80
C THR A 15 13.19 16.00 -4.62
N PHE A 16 12.01 16.39 -5.09
CA PHE A 16 11.52 17.76 -4.95
C PHE A 16 11.43 18.22 -3.50
N HIS A 17 10.87 17.38 -2.63
CA HIS A 17 10.65 17.72 -1.23
C HIS A 17 11.87 17.53 -0.33
N ASN A 18 12.81 16.65 -0.71
CA ASN A 18 13.94 16.27 0.14
C ASN A 18 15.31 16.55 -0.47
N CYS A 19 15.38 17.37 -1.51
CA CYS A 19 16.60 17.62 -2.26
C CYS A 19 17.79 18.00 -1.38
N GLU A 20 17.61 18.97 -0.48
CA GLU A 20 18.68 19.45 0.38
C GLU A 20 19.17 18.37 1.35
N GLN A 21 18.24 17.62 1.94
CA GLN A 21 18.55 16.55 2.87
C GLN A 21 19.29 15.40 2.17
N VAL A 22 18.84 15.03 0.98
CA VAL A 22 19.46 13.97 0.18
C VAL A 22 20.91 14.31 -0.16
N LEU A 23 21.16 15.54 -0.60
CA LEU A 23 22.51 15.99 -0.92
C LEU A 23 23.41 16.04 0.31
N SER A 24 22.89 16.50 1.44
CA SER A 24 23.62 16.54 2.70
C SER A 24 23.99 15.14 3.17
N ASP A 25 23.07 14.22 3.15
CA ASP A 25 23.30 12.84 3.57
C ASP A 25 24.32 12.14 2.68
N ALA A 26 24.29 12.40 1.38
CA ALA A 26 25.25 11.81 0.45
C ALA A 26 26.68 12.28 0.73
N LYS A 27 26.85 13.55 1.09
CA LYS A 27 28.17 14.11 1.45
C LYS A 27 28.69 13.52 2.76
N ASP A 28 27.81 13.29 3.72
CA ASP A 28 28.18 12.80 5.05
C ASP A 28 28.48 11.29 5.07
N THR A 29 27.91 10.52 4.14
CA THR A 29 28.02 9.05 4.12
C THR A 29 29.06 8.51 3.15
N ASP A 30 29.77 9.37 2.44
CA ASP A 30 30.81 8.98 1.48
C ASP A 30 30.34 7.93 0.46
N MET A 31 29.12 8.09 -0.04
CA MET A 31 28.55 7.22 -1.05
C MET A 31 29.18 7.40 -2.41
N SER A 32 29.32 6.32 -3.18
CA SER A 32 29.68 6.43 -4.58
C SER A 32 28.56 7.08 -5.39
N VAL A 33 28.86 7.60 -6.56
CA VAL A 33 27.87 8.22 -7.43
C VAL A 33 26.77 7.22 -7.82
N GLU A 34 27.15 5.99 -8.13
CA GLU A 34 26.20 4.94 -8.48
C GLU A 34 25.28 4.58 -7.30
N GLU A 35 25.84 4.42 -6.11
CA GLU A 35 25.08 4.13 -4.90
C GLU A 35 24.08 5.25 -4.59
N PHE A 36 24.50 6.48 -4.72
CA PHE A 36 23.65 7.66 -4.51
C PHE A 36 22.46 7.67 -5.47
N LEU A 37 22.72 7.48 -6.75
CA LEU A 37 21.66 7.50 -7.77
C LEU A 37 20.69 6.35 -7.58
N GLU A 38 21.20 5.14 -7.30
CA GLU A 38 20.37 3.98 -7.04
C GLU A 38 19.46 4.18 -5.83
N ASP A 39 20.01 4.67 -4.73
CA ASP A 39 19.26 4.95 -3.51
C ASP A 39 18.16 5.98 -3.75
N LEU A 40 18.48 7.06 -4.44
CA LEU A 40 17.52 8.12 -4.75
C LEU A 40 16.36 7.61 -5.59
N LEU A 41 16.64 6.85 -6.65
CA LEU A 41 15.62 6.29 -7.51
C LEU A 41 14.74 5.26 -6.80
N LYS A 42 15.32 4.46 -5.92
CA LYS A 42 14.55 3.52 -5.09
C LYS A 42 13.57 4.25 -4.16
N LYS A 43 14.00 5.36 -3.57
CA LYS A 43 13.13 6.19 -2.72
C LYS A 43 11.99 6.81 -3.52
N GLU A 44 12.24 7.26 -4.75
CA GLU A 44 11.19 7.76 -5.64
C GLU A 44 10.16 6.68 -6.00
N VAL A 45 10.62 5.47 -6.33
CA VAL A 45 9.73 4.34 -6.63
C VAL A 45 8.85 4.02 -5.42
N LYS A 46 9.45 3.94 -4.24
CA LYS A 46 8.71 3.65 -3.00
C LYS A 46 7.64 4.70 -2.72
N GLN A 47 7.97 5.98 -2.84
CA GLN A 47 7.00 7.04 -2.60
C GLN A 47 5.87 7.04 -3.62
N ARG A 48 6.18 6.80 -4.89
CA ARG A 48 5.17 6.73 -5.95
C ARG A 48 4.22 5.56 -5.73
N GLN A 49 4.71 4.41 -5.28
CA GLN A 49 3.89 3.27 -4.91
C GLN A 49 2.96 3.59 -3.74
N GLN A 50 3.47 4.23 -2.69
CA GLN A 50 2.67 4.64 -1.53
C GLN A 50 1.58 5.64 -1.91
N THR A 51 1.92 6.64 -2.73
CA THR A 51 0.95 7.62 -3.23
C THR A 51 -0.13 6.95 -4.06
N GLY A 52 0.26 5.99 -4.92
CA GLY A 52 -0.68 5.21 -5.72
C GLY A 52 -1.64 4.39 -4.87
N ILE A 53 -1.16 3.75 -3.80
CA ILE A 53 -1.98 3.00 -2.86
C ILE A 53 -3.00 3.91 -2.19
N GLN A 54 -2.57 5.06 -1.67
CA GLN A 54 -3.47 6.01 -1.01
C GLN A 54 -4.54 6.54 -1.97
N ARG A 55 -4.17 6.83 -3.20
CA ARG A 55 -5.12 7.26 -4.22
C ARG A 55 -6.17 6.19 -4.52
N ARG A 56 -5.75 4.93 -4.68
CA ARG A 56 -6.69 3.82 -4.95
C ARG A 56 -7.62 3.57 -3.77
N LEU A 57 -7.13 3.67 -2.54
CA LEU A 57 -7.99 3.56 -1.34
C LEU A 57 -9.03 4.67 -1.30
N LYS A 58 -8.65 5.89 -1.65
CA LYS A 58 -9.57 7.03 -1.70
C LYS A 58 -10.62 6.85 -2.81
N GLU A 59 -10.20 6.42 -3.98
CA GLU A 59 -11.09 6.18 -5.12
C GLU A 59 -12.08 5.02 -4.87
N ALA A 60 -11.67 4.02 -4.10
CA ALA A 60 -12.52 2.89 -3.74
C ALA A 60 -13.69 3.28 -2.82
N ARG A 61 -13.58 4.42 -2.13
CA ARG A 61 -14.64 4.98 -1.28
C ARG A 61 -15.17 4.01 -0.23
N PHE A 62 -14.26 3.29 0.45
CA PHE A 62 -14.67 2.46 1.58
C PHE A 62 -15.36 3.34 2.64
N PRO A 63 -16.49 2.89 3.21
CA PRO A 63 -17.23 3.69 4.19
C PRO A 63 -16.42 3.95 5.47
N TYR A 64 -15.53 3.03 5.82
CA TYR A 64 -14.56 3.14 6.90
C TYR A 64 -13.42 2.17 6.63
N ARG A 65 -12.30 2.33 7.36
CA ARG A 65 -11.17 1.42 7.21
C ARG A 65 -11.30 0.26 8.19
N ARG A 66 -11.16 -0.96 7.68
CA ARG A 66 -11.09 -2.20 8.46
C ARG A 66 -9.95 -3.04 7.92
N TYR A 67 -9.19 -3.64 8.82
CA TYR A 67 -8.01 -4.41 8.45
C TYR A 67 -8.20 -5.87 8.82
N TYR A 68 -7.61 -6.76 8.03
CA TYR A 68 -7.68 -8.21 8.25
C TYR A 68 -7.14 -8.60 9.62
N ALA A 69 -6.07 -7.95 10.08
CA ALA A 69 -5.48 -8.21 11.40
C ALA A 69 -6.45 -7.96 12.57
N ASP A 70 -7.43 -7.07 12.39
CA ASP A 70 -8.44 -6.75 13.39
C ASP A 70 -9.65 -7.68 13.35
N PHE A 71 -9.70 -8.59 12.38
CA PHE A 71 -10.82 -9.51 12.21
C PHE A 71 -10.72 -10.68 13.20
N ARG A 72 -11.79 -10.92 13.95
CA ARG A 72 -11.81 -11.95 14.99
C ARG A 72 -12.30 -13.28 14.43
N MET A 73 -11.37 -14.15 14.08
CA MET A 73 -11.65 -15.48 13.55
C MET A 73 -12.34 -16.43 14.56
N GLU A 74 -12.13 -16.18 15.85
CA GLU A 74 -12.64 -17.01 16.96
C GLU A 74 -14.16 -17.09 17.03
N TYR A 75 -14.86 -16.11 16.47
CA TYR A 75 -16.32 -16.09 16.41
C TYR A 75 -16.90 -16.84 15.22
N LEU A 76 -16.06 -17.37 14.34
CA LEU A 76 -16.47 -18.10 13.16
C LEU A 76 -16.47 -19.61 13.43
N LYS A 77 -17.37 -20.33 12.73
CA LYS A 77 -17.28 -21.79 12.69
C LYS A 77 -15.94 -22.19 12.07
N LYS A 78 -15.37 -23.30 12.54
CA LYS A 78 -14.04 -23.76 12.13
C LYS A 78 -13.88 -23.86 10.62
N GLU A 79 -14.87 -24.38 9.92
CA GLU A 79 -14.86 -24.52 8.45
C GLU A 79 -14.87 -23.17 7.76
N VAL A 80 -15.69 -22.23 8.25
CA VAL A 80 -15.75 -20.86 7.73
C VAL A 80 -14.47 -20.12 8.00
N ALA A 81 -13.90 -20.25 9.19
CA ALA A 81 -12.63 -19.61 9.55
C ALA A 81 -11.50 -20.07 8.65
N ALA A 82 -11.43 -21.36 8.32
CA ALA A 82 -10.42 -21.89 7.41
C ALA A 82 -10.55 -21.30 5.99
N HIS A 83 -11.78 -21.16 5.51
CA HIS A 83 -12.04 -20.58 4.20
C HIS A 83 -11.66 -19.08 4.16
N VAL A 84 -12.03 -18.34 5.20
CA VAL A 84 -11.67 -16.92 5.34
C VAL A 84 -10.15 -16.74 5.34
N LYS A 85 -9.45 -17.64 6.02
CA LYS A 85 -7.98 -17.60 6.07
C LYS A 85 -7.35 -17.81 4.69
N GLN A 86 -7.95 -18.67 3.84
CA GLN A 86 -7.50 -18.85 2.47
C GLN A 86 -7.69 -17.58 1.61
N LEU A 87 -8.70 -16.78 1.89
CA LEU A 87 -8.98 -15.54 1.15
C LEU A 87 -7.90 -14.48 1.36
N GLU A 88 -7.11 -14.58 2.42
CA GLU A 88 -6.04 -13.62 2.74
C GLU A 88 -5.00 -13.52 1.62
N SER A 89 -4.71 -14.62 0.92
CA SER A 89 -3.77 -14.65 -0.19
C SER A 89 -4.25 -13.89 -1.42
N LEU A 90 -5.56 -13.62 -1.52
CA LEU A 90 -6.20 -12.96 -2.65
C LEU A 90 -6.08 -13.73 -3.98
N ASP A 91 -5.82 -15.03 -3.93
CA ASP A 91 -5.72 -15.87 -5.13
C ASP A 91 -7.02 -15.86 -5.94
N PHE A 92 -8.18 -15.70 -5.28
CA PHE A 92 -9.45 -15.60 -5.96
C PHE A 92 -9.53 -14.41 -6.92
N ILE A 93 -8.81 -13.32 -6.66
CA ILE A 93 -8.75 -12.16 -7.55
C ILE A 93 -7.93 -12.50 -8.80
N GLU A 94 -6.78 -13.14 -8.64
CA GLU A 94 -5.94 -13.57 -9.76
C GLU A 94 -6.67 -14.58 -10.65
N ASN A 95 -7.42 -15.49 -10.05
CA ASN A 95 -8.21 -16.50 -10.73
C ASN A 95 -9.52 -15.95 -11.29
N LYS A 96 -9.82 -14.67 -11.12
CA LYS A 96 -11.06 -14.00 -11.56
C LYS A 96 -12.32 -14.66 -11.01
N GLU A 97 -12.24 -15.17 -9.80
CA GLU A 97 -13.37 -15.75 -9.08
C GLU A 97 -14.14 -14.67 -8.32
N ASN A 98 -15.45 -14.84 -8.21
CA ASN A 98 -16.29 -13.94 -7.44
C ASN A 98 -16.38 -14.40 -5.99
N LEU A 99 -16.46 -13.44 -5.07
CA LEU A 99 -16.67 -13.71 -3.65
C LEU A 99 -17.98 -13.08 -3.20
N ILE A 100 -18.84 -13.90 -2.56
CA ILE A 100 -20.11 -13.44 -1.99
C ILE A 100 -20.10 -13.78 -0.50
N LEU A 101 -20.31 -12.75 0.33
CA LEU A 101 -20.39 -12.90 1.78
C LEU A 101 -21.85 -12.81 2.23
N ILE A 102 -22.36 -13.91 2.80
CA ILE A 102 -23.75 -14.01 3.26
C ILE A 102 -23.74 -14.27 4.77
N GLY A 103 -24.57 -13.53 5.49
CA GLY A 103 -24.73 -13.71 6.93
C GLY A 103 -25.69 -12.71 7.53
N ASN A 104 -26.04 -12.93 8.78
CA ASN A 104 -26.87 -12.00 9.53
C ASN A 104 -26.13 -10.72 9.85
N PRO A 105 -26.82 -9.58 10.09
CA PRO A 105 -26.18 -8.37 10.55
C PRO A 105 -25.33 -8.62 11.80
N GLY A 106 -24.14 -7.99 11.85
CA GLY A 106 -23.24 -8.12 12.99
C GLY A 106 -22.32 -9.33 12.95
N THR A 107 -22.29 -10.13 11.87
CA THR A 107 -21.41 -11.29 11.75
C THR A 107 -20.00 -10.95 11.24
N GLY A 108 -19.70 -9.68 10.96
CA GLY A 108 -18.39 -9.25 10.51
C GLY A 108 -18.18 -9.31 9.00
N LYS A 109 -19.21 -9.60 8.20
CA LYS A 109 -19.08 -9.71 6.73
C LYS A 109 -18.62 -8.41 6.08
N THR A 110 -19.11 -7.26 6.56
CA THR A 110 -18.70 -5.94 6.06
C THR A 110 -17.25 -5.65 6.42
N HIS A 111 -16.84 -5.94 7.65
CA HIS A 111 -15.45 -5.83 8.10
C HIS A 111 -14.53 -6.65 7.19
N LEU A 112 -14.88 -7.90 6.94
CA LEU A 112 -14.10 -8.79 6.08
C LEU A 112 -14.01 -8.28 4.64
N ALA A 113 -15.14 -7.84 4.07
CA ALA A 113 -15.17 -7.32 2.72
C ALA A 113 -14.26 -6.10 2.55
N ILE A 114 -14.29 -5.16 3.49
CA ILE A 114 -13.43 -3.98 3.49
C ILE A 114 -11.96 -4.37 3.67
N ALA A 115 -11.66 -5.25 4.62
CA ALA A 115 -10.31 -5.71 4.88
C ALA A 115 -9.68 -6.41 3.67
N LEU A 116 -10.43 -7.21 2.93
CA LEU A 116 -9.96 -7.87 1.71
C LEU A 116 -9.73 -6.87 0.56
N GLY A 117 -10.45 -5.75 0.55
CA GLY A 117 -10.31 -4.70 -0.47
C GLY A 117 -9.15 -3.75 -0.22
N ILE A 118 -8.67 -3.67 1.00
CA ILE A 118 -7.54 -2.83 1.35
C ILE A 118 -6.23 -3.59 1.16
#